data_75a77bcf72d3cc32cf04112751f1d48b
#
_entry.id   75a77bcf72d3cc32cf04112751f1d48b
#
_cell.length_a   1.000
_cell.length_b   1.000
_cell.length_c   1.000
_cell.angle_alpha   90.00
_cell.angle_beta   90.00
_cell.angle_gamma   90.00
#
_symmetry.space_group_name_H-M   'P 1'
#
loop_
_entity.id
_entity.type
_entity.pdbx_description
1 polymer ?
#
loop_
_entity_poly.entity_id
_entity_poly.type
_entity_poly.pdbx_seq_one_letter_code
_entity_poly.pdbx_strand_id
1 'polypeptide(L)'
;GRGYDVWHYDVGTLSLDASDRLTAWAHPVYDLQRVEGAHYRFGAPKRIDLGRDIDVVLMRQDPPFHVGYITATHLLERIEGETLVVNNPVSVRNAPEKVMVLDYRHFMPPTLITRSADEVREFQRTHGAVVVKPLHGNGGKAIFRVPAEGDNLGALFELFNTTWPEPHMVQPFLPGVAKGDKRIVLVDGEVAGAINRRPGEGEFRSNLAVGGSAEATELTQREWEICAAMGPRLKQLGLIFVGIDVIGGEWLTEINVTSPTGIVAIDKFNGTDTPGKIWDAIEARL
;
A
#
# COMPACT_ATOMS: atom_id res chain seq x y z
N GLY A 1 19.83 -14.45 4.13
CA GLY A 1 20.15 -15.46 4.99
C GLY A 1 19.49 -16.83 4.93
N ARG A 2 18.35 -17.05 4.19
CA ARG A 2 17.65 -18.35 4.18
C ARG A 2 18.07 -19.29 3.03
N GLY A 3 19.06 -18.89 2.20
CA GLY A 3 19.63 -19.74 1.15
C GLY A 3 18.83 -19.76 -0.16
N TYR A 4 17.90 -18.85 -0.35
CA TYR A 4 17.15 -18.75 -1.61
C TYR A 4 17.94 -18.07 -2.70
N ASP A 5 17.77 -18.54 -3.93
CA ASP A 5 18.18 -17.84 -5.14
C ASP A 5 17.19 -16.72 -5.44
N VAL A 6 17.71 -15.50 -5.61
CA VAL A 6 16.88 -14.31 -5.82
C VAL A 6 17.03 -13.81 -7.24
N TRP A 7 15.89 -13.55 -7.87
CA TRP A 7 15.81 -12.99 -9.22
C TRP A 7 15.00 -11.69 -9.18
N HIS A 8 15.42 -10.72 -9.94
CA HIS A 8 14.70 -9.45 -10.12
C HIS A 8 14.27 -9.31 -11.57
N TYR A 9 13.00 -9.01 -11.80
CA TYR A 9 12.47 -8.67 -13.11
C TYR A 9 11.66 -7.37 -13.04
N ASP A 10 11.67 -6.63 -14.14
CA ASP A 10 10.76 -5.51 -14.34
C ASP A 10 9.43 -6.05 -14.87
N VAL A 11 8.32 -5.56 -14.30
CA VAL A 11 6.95 -6.00 -14.67
C VAL A 11 6.64 -5.79 -16.15
N GLY A 12 7.26 -4.79 -16.79
CA GLY A 12 7.15 -4.55 -18.23
C GLY A 12 7.77 -5.65 -19.10
N THR A 13 8.52 -6.58 -18.51
CA THR A 13 9.11 -7.74 -19.22
C THR A 13 8.26 -9.00 -19.16
N LEU A 14 7.12 -8.96 -18.43
CA LEU A 14 6.17 -10.09 -18.41
C LEU A 14 5.68 -10.42 -19.82
N SER A 15 5.68 -11.70 -20.15
CA SER A 15 5.25 -12.21 -21.46
C SER A 15 4.53 -13.54 -21.28
N LEU A 16 3.30 -13.61 -21.76
CA LEU A 16 2.53 -14.86 -21.85
C LEU A 16 2.69 -15.41 -23.27
N ASP A 17 3.22 -16.61 -23.42
CA ASP A 17 3.43 -17.24 -24.72
C ASP A 17 2.19 -18.04 -25.20
N ALA A 18 2.26 -18.52 -26.45
CA ALA A 18 1.18 -19.33 -27.05
C ALA A 18 0.93 -20.69 -26.37
N SER A 19 1.84 -21.12 -25.50
CA SER A 19 1.71 -22.33 -24.68
C SER A 19 1.24 -22.04 -23.27
N ASP A 20 0.71 -20.82 -23.03
CA ASP A 20 0.21 -20.34 -21.74
C ASP A 20 1.30 -20.29 -20.64
N ARG A 21 2.56 -20.10 -21.01
CA ARG A 21 3.66 -19.94 -20.07
C ARG A 21 3.94 -18.47 -19.81
N LEU A 22 3.95 -18.09 -18.53
CA LEU A 22 4.30 -16.75 -18.09
C LEU A 22 5.80 -16.67 -17.86
N THR A 23 6.47 -15.85 -18.64
CA THR A 23 7.92 -15.64 -18.60
C THR A 23 8.27 -14.19 -18.33
N ALA A 24 9.48 -13.94 -17.86
CA ALA A 24 10.05 -12.60 -17.72
C ALA A 24 11.55 -12.60 -18.02
N TRP A 25 12.10 -11.44 -18.43
CA TRP A 25 13.53 -11.22 -18.41
C TRP A 25 13.95 -10.81 -17.00
N ALA A 26 14.75 -11.66 -16.36
CA ALA A 26 15.14 -11.48 -14.97
C ALA A 26 16.66 -11.54 -14.77
N HIS A 27 17.14 -10.74 -13.83
CA HIS A 27 18.53 -10.70 -13.39
C HIS A 27 18.69 -11.54 -12.13
N PRO A 28 19.64 -12.47 -12.05
CA PRO A 28 20.01 -13.05 -10.78
C PRO A 28 20.60 -11.97 -9.87
N VAL A 29 20.26 -12.03 -8.59
CA VAL A 29 20.68 -11.03 -7.59
C VAL A 29 21.72 -11.65 -6.67
N TYR A 30 22.88 -11.01 -6.62
CA TYR A 30 24.01 -11.42 -5.81
C TYR A 30 24.35 -10.39 -4.73
N ASP A 31 25.15 -10.79 -3.76
CA ASP A 31 25.77 -9.90 -2.76
C ASP A 31 24.71 -9.10 -1.97
N LEU A 32 23.56 -9.76 -1.64
CA LEU A 32 22.49 -9.16 -0.86
C LEU A 32 22.98 -8.77 0.53
N GLN A 33 22.95 -7.49 0.84
CA GLN A 33 23.41 -6.93 2.11
C GLN A 33 22.61 -5.68 2.52
N ARG A 34 22.60 -5.38 3.83
CA ARG A 34 21.94 -4.19 4.38
C ARG A 34 22.93 -3.00 4.46
N VAL A 35 23.48 -2.59 3.31
CA VAL A 35 24.40 -1.45 3.19
C VAL A 35 23.79 -0.41 2.27
N GLU A 36 23.65 0.82 2.75
CA GLU A 36 23.07 1.91 1.96
C GLU A 36 23.89 2.15 0.69
N GLY A 37 23.20 2.23 -0.46
CA GLY A 37 23.79 2.41 -1.78
C GLY A 37 24.52 1.17 -2.37
N ALA A 38 24.61 0.06 -1.63
CA ALA A 38 25.27 -1.17 -2.08
C ALA A 38 24.51 -2.43 -1.63
N HIS A 39 23.21 -2.46 -1.87
CA HIS A 39 22.32 -3.53 -1.35
C HIS A 39 22.48 -4.85 -2.10
N TYR A 40 22.83 -4.83 -3.36
CA TYR A 40 22.90 -6.00 -4.23
C TYR A 40 23.72 -5.72 -5.50
N ARG A 41 24.01 -6.78 -6.25
CA ARG A 41 24.58 -6.74 -7.60
C ARG A 41 23.75 -7.61 -8.53
N PHE A 42 23.43 -7.10 -9.73
CA PHE A 42 22.77 -7.87 -10.78
C PHE A 42 23.77 -8.68 -11.62
N GLY A 43 23.40 -9.93 -11.92
CA GLY A 43 24.04 -10.71 -12.98
C GLY A 43 23.43 -10.45 -14.35
N ALA A 44 23.93 -11.14 -15.38
CA ALA A 44 23.38 -11.05 -16.73
C ALA A 44 21.91 -11.54 -16.75
N PRO A 45 21.01 -10.80 -17.42
CA PRO A 45 19.60 -11.21 -17.49
C PRO A 45 19.42 -12.46 -18.32
N LYS A 46 18.44 -13.28 -17.95
CA LYS A 46 17.94 -14.38 -18.78
C LYS A 46 16.42 -14.43 -18.73
N ARG A 47 15.82 -15.04 -19.75
CA ARG A 47 14.40 -15.34 -19.74
C ARG A 47 14.15 -16.52 -18.80
N ILE A 48 13.24 -16.35 -17.85
CA ILE A 48 12.81 -17.38 -16.89
C ILE A 48 11.33 -17.66 -17.05
N ASP A 49 10.91 -18.86 -16.79
CA ASP A 49 9.50 -19.28 -16.70
C ASP A 49 9.07 -19.12 -15.23
N LEU A 50 8.15 -18.18 -14.95
CA LEU A 50 7.77 -17.86 -13.58
C LEU A 50 6.95 -19.00 -12.91
N GLY A 51 6.28 -19.83 -13.69
CA GLY A 51 5.52 -20.97 -13.15
C GLY A 51 6.38 -22.20 -12.87
N ARG A 52 7.52 -22.38 -13.58
CA ARG A 52 8.34 -23.60 -13.51
C ARG A 52 9.65 -23.42 -12.78
N ASP A 53 10.26 -22.24 -12.94
CA ASP A 53 11.62 -21.99 -12.44
C ASP A 53 11.61 -21.26 -11.09
N ILE A 54 10.43 -20.79 -10.61
CA ILE A 54 10.30 -19.92 -9.45
C ILE A 54 9.25 -20.46 -8.48
N ASP A 55 9.63 -20.66 -7.23
CA ASP A 55 8.72 -21.11 -6.17
C ASP A 55 7.83 -19.96 -5.64
N VAL A 56 8.39 -18.73 -5.60
CA VAL A 56 7.70 -17.57 -5.02
C VAL A 56 7.93 -16.31 -5.86
N VAL A 57 6.86 -15.65 -6.26
CA VAL A 57 6.90 -14.31 -6.84
C VAL A 57 6.44 -13.28 -5.81
N LEU A 58 7.32 -12.36 -5.43
CA LEU A 58 6.97 -11.20 -4.63
C LEU A 58 6.48 -10.09 -5.55
N MET A 59 5.18 -9.84 -5.55
CA MET A 59 4.57 -8.75 -6.32
C MET A 59 4.83 -7.42 -5.63
N ARG A 60 6.00 -6.83 -5.90
CA ARG A 60 6.48 -5.58 -5.30
C ARG A 60 6.51 -4.42 -6.30
N GLN A 61 5.67 -4.49 -7.34
CA GLN A 61 5.52 -3.42 -8.31
C GLN A 61 5.03 -2.14 -7.61
N ASP A 62 5.72 -1.04 -7.87
CA ASP A 62 5.31 0.26 -7.36
C ASP A 62 4.02 0.76 -8.03
N PRO A 63 3.18 1.50 -7.31
CA PRO A 63 2.07 2.22 -7.92
C PRO A 63 2.57 3.18 -9.04
N PRO A 64 1.72 3.60 -9.98
CA PRO A 64 0.27 3.77 -9.83
C PRO A 64 -0.54 2.51 -10.07
N PHE A 65 -1.66 2.38 -9.36
CA PHE A 65 -2.64 1.32 -9.56
C PHE A 65 -3.52 1.66 -10.77
N HIS A 66 -3.08 1.24 -11.94
CA HIS A 66 -3.70 1.53 -13.24
C HIS A 66 -3.93 0.23 -14.03
N VAL A 67 -4.47 0.34 -15.25
CA VAL A 67 -4.78 -0.83 -16.09
C VAL A 67 -3.56 -1.74 -16.29
N GLY A 68 -2.35 -1.18 -16.47
CA GLY A 68 -1.12 -1.98 -16.58
C GLY A 68 -0.81 -2.77 -15.31
N TYR A 69 -1.03 -2.18 -14.13
CA TYR A 69 -0.92 -2.88 -12.86
C TYR A 69 -1.93 -4.04 -12.77
N ILE A 70 -3.20 -3.76 -13.07
CA ILE A 70 -4.27 -4.77 -13.10
C ILE A 70 -3.96 -5.89 -14.09
N THR A 71 -3.44 -5.56 -15.28
CA THR A 71 -3.01 -6.55 -16.28
C THR A 71 -1.90 -7.45 -15.73
N ALA A 72 -0.90 -6.90 -15.04
CA ALA A 72 0.14 -7.70 -14.40
C ALA A 72 -0.44 -8.70 -13.38
N THR A 73 -1.45 -8.30 -12.59
CA THR A 73 -2.12 -9.23 -11.67
C THR A 73 -2.84 -10.35 -12.39
N HIS A 74 -3.50 -10.07 -13.54
CA HIS A 74 -4.14 -11.12 -14.36
C HIS A 74 -3.13 -12.11 -14.96
N LEU A 75 -1.95 -11.61 -15.34
CA LEU A 75 -0.88 -12.48 -15.83
C LEU A 75 -0.32 -13.36 -14.71
N LEU A 76 -0.07 -12.78 -13.54
CA LEU A 76 0.46 -13.52 -12.38
C LEU A 76 -0.55 -14.53 -11.80
N GLU A 77 -1.85 -14.26 -11.90
CA GLU A 77 -2.91 -15.22 -11.52
C GLU A 77 -2.80 -16.54 -12.30
N ARG A 78 -2.30 -16.52 -13.54
CA ARG A 78 -2.23 -17.72 -14.38
C ARG A 78 -1.23 -18.77 -13.87
N ILE A 79 -0.28 -18.38 -13.05
CA ILE A 79 0.69 -19.30 -12.43
C ILE A 79 0.30 -19.73 -11.01
N GLU A 80 -0.89 -19.32 -10.51
CA GLU A 80 -1.40 -19.83 -9.23
C GLU A 80 -1.57 -21.36 -9.29
N GLY A 81 -1.05 -22.04 -8.28
CA GLY A 81 -1.00 -23.49 -8.24
C GLY A 81 0.35 -24.10 -8.67
N GLU A 82 1.19 -23.35 -9.38
CA GLU A 82 2.58 -23.72 -9.70
C GLU A 82 3.55 -22.88 -8.85
N THR A 83 3.26 -21.59 -8.69
CA THR A 83 4.11 -20.62 -7.99
C THR A 83 3.28 -19.82 -6.99
N LEU A 84 3.79 -19.64 -5.79
CA LEU A 84 3.15 -18.77 -4.79
C LEU A 84 3.39 -17.30 -5.14
N VAL A 85 2.32 -16.56 -5.46
CA VAL A 85 2.41 -15.11 -5.69
C VAL A 85 2.00 -14.34 -4.44
N VAL A 86 2.84 -13.45 -3.93
CA VAL A 86 2.64 -12.67 -2.69
C VAL A 86 2.66 -11.14 -3.01
N ASN A 87 1.61 -10.41 -2.70
CA ASN A 87 0.29 -10.87 -2.22
C ASN A 87 -0.50 -11.54 -3.36
N ASN A 88 -1.57 -12.27 -2.99
CA ASN A 88 -2.44 -12.90 -3.96
C ASN A 88 -2.92 -11.92 -5.03
N PRO A 89 -2.70 -12.15 -6.33
CA PRO A 89 -2.92 -11.17 -7.40
C PRO A 89 -4.41 -10.82 -7.59
N VAL A 90 -5.31 -11.78 -7.41
CA VAL A 90 -6.77 -11.55 -7.47
C VAL A 90 -7.19 -10.61 -6.36
N SER A 91 -6.71 -10.86 -5.16
CA SER A 91 -7.03 -10.04 -3.99
C SER A 91 -6.44 -8.64 -4.10
N VAL A 92 -5.22 -8.50 -4.60
CA VAL A 92 -4.59 -7.18 -4.80
C VAL A 92 -5.41 -6.32 -5.75
N ARG A 93 -5.81 -6.83 -6.92
CA ARG A 93 -6.60 -6.03 -7.88
C ARG A 93 -8.01 -5.72 -7.38
N ASN A 94 -8.59 -6.56 -6.50
CA ASN A 94 -9.93 -6.38 -5.94
C ASN A 94 -9.93 -5.56 -4.63
N ALA A 95 -8.77 -5.19 -4.12
CA ALA A 95 -8.60 -4.43 -2.89
C ALA A 95 -7.87 -3.09 -3.10
N PRO A 96 -8.36 -2.17 -3.96
CA PRO A 96 -7.76 -0.85 -4.08
C PRO A 96 -7.73 -0.15 -2.72
N GLU A 97 -6.60 0.41 -2.36
CA GLU A 97 -6.24 0.87 -1.00
C GLU A 97 -7.28 1.74 -0.29
N LYS A 98 -7.89 2.67 -1.04
CA LYS A 98 -8.91 3.60 -0.53
C LYS A 98 -10.36 3.14 -0.79
N VAL A 99 -10.54 2.00 -1.47
CA VAL A 99 -11.87 1.40 -1.68
C VAL A 99 -12.09 0.26 -0.70
N MET A 100 -11.11 -0.65 -0.53
CA MET A 100 -11.20 -1.74 0.44
C MET A 100 -11.45 -1.24 1.87
N VAL A 101 -10.89 -0.07 2.23
CA VAL A 101 -11.09 0.51 3.57
C VAL A 101 -12.56 0.79 3.88
N LEU A 102 -13.43 0.95 2.86
CA LEU A 102 -14.87 1.18 3.03
C LEU A 102 -15.62 0.00 3.67
N ASP A 103 -15.05 -1.20 3.63
CA ASP A 103 -15.60 -2.37 4.32
C ASP A 103 -15.51 -2.21 5.85
N TYR A 104 -14.68 -1.28 6.31
CA TYR A 104 -14.41 -0.99 7.71
C TYR A 104 -14.89 0.40 8.15
N ARG A 105 -16.04 0.85 7.62
CA ARG A 105 -16.58 2.21 7.83
C ARG A 105 -16.67 2.65 9.29
N HIS A 106 -16.89 1.72 10.23
CA HIS A 106 -16.96 2.01 11.68
C HIS A 106 -15.61 2.38 12.31
N PHE A 107 -14.50 2.16 11.56
CA PHE A 107 -13.16 2.62 11.93
C PHE A 107 -12.72 3.85 11.13
N MET A 108 -13.48 4.25 10.11
CA MET A 108 -13.15 5.38 9.24
C MET A 108 -13.76 6.69 9.74
N PRO A 109 -13.16 7.85 9.38
CA PRO A 109 -13.88 9.11 9.46
C PRO A 109 -15.05 9.11 8.47
N PRO A 110 -16.05 10.00 8.63
CA PRO A 110 -17.07 10.22 7.61
C PRO A 110 -16.41 10.34 6.22
N THR A 111 -16.93 9.60 5.24
CA THR A 111 -16.30 9.50 3.92
C THR A 111 -17.33 9.64 2.82
N LEU A 112 -17.08 10.58 1.91
CA LEU A 112 -17.80 10.80 0.67
C LEU A 112 -16.90 10.40 -0.49
N ILE A 113 -17.45 9.73 -1.50
CA ILE A 113 -16.77 9.42 -2.76
C ILE A 113 -17.58 10.03 -3.89
N THR A 114 -17.04 11.06 -4.56
CA THR A 114 -17.78 11.82 -5.54
C THR A 114 -16.88 12.50 -6.58
N ARG A 115 -17.49 12.93 -7.68
CA ARG A 115 -16.92 13.85 -8.68
C ARG A 115 -17.60 15.23 -8.62
N SER A 116 -18.59 15.42 -7.74
CA SER A 116 -19.40 16.64 -7.65
C SER A 116 -18.87 17.59 -6.58
N ALA A 117 -18.48 18.79 -7.03
CA ALA A 117 -18.11 19.87 -6.12
C ALA A 117 -19.28 20.30 -5.22
N ASP A 118 -20.53 20.17 -5.69
CA ASP A 118 -21.70 20.56 -4.90
C ASP A 118 -21.94 19.60 -3.74
N GLU A 119 -21.79 18.30 -3.96
CA GLU A 119 -21.86 17.31 -2.87
C GLU A 119 -20.75 17.53 -1.83
N VAL A 120 -19.56 17.97 -2.26
CA VAL A 120 -18.49 18.31 -1.33
C VAL A 120 -18.83 19.58 -0.52
N ARG A 121 -19.45 20.60 -1.13
CA ARG A 121 -19.93 21.78 -0.38
C ARG A 121 -20.98 21.40 0.67
N GLU A 122 -21.87 20.48 0.34
CA GLU A 122 -22.84 19.95 1.31
C GLU A 122 -22.16 19.21 2.44
N PHE A 123 -21.21 18.35 2.12
CA PHE A 123 -20.41 17.62 3.10
C PHE A 123 -19.61 18.55 4.01
N GLN A 124 -19.03 19.64 3.48
CA GLN A 124 -18.33 20.65 4.24
C GLN A 124 -19.22 21.41 5.23
N ARG A 125 -20.51 21.65 4.90
CA ARG A 125 -21.44 22.29 5.85
C ARG A 125 -21.60 21.50 7.14
N THR A 126 -21.47 20.19 7.07
CA THR A 126 -21.58 19.30 8.24
C THR A 126 -20.25 19.06 8.93
N HIS A 127 -19.16 18.97 8.16
CA HIS A 127 -17.88 18.46 8.65
C HIS A 127 -16.76 19.51 8.67
N GLY A 128 -16.97 20.72 8.17
CA GLY A 128 -15.96 21.76 8.13
C GLY A 128 -14.91 21.55 7.03
N ALA A 129 -13.65 21.85 7.34
CA ALA A 129 -12.57 21.63 6.39
C ALA A 129 -12.42 20.16 6.00
N VAL A 130 -12.14 19.90 4.72
CA VAL A 130 -12.02 18.53 4.19
C VAL A 130 -10.66 18.28 3.56
N VAL A 131 -10.33 17.01 3.39
CA VAL A 131 -9.22 16.53 2.56
C VAL A 131 -9.81 15.84 1.34
N VAL A 132 -9.35 16.22 0.15
CA VAL A 132 -9.69 15.58 -1.14
C VAL A 132 -8.48 14.82 -1.63
N LYS A 133 -8.68 13.58 -2.06
CA LYS A 133 -7.61 12.70 -2.55
C LYS A 133 -8.10 11.76 -3.65
N PRO A 134 -7.27 11.47 -4.68
CA PRO A 134 -7.64 10.49 -5.71
C PRO A 134 -7.72 9.10 -5.08
N LEU A 135 -8.67 8.26 -5.55
CA LEU A 135 -8.84 6.89 -5.04
C LEU A 135 -7.60 6.02 -5.26
N HIS A 136 -6.94 6.16 -6.41
CA HIS A 136 -5.77 5.36 -6.78
C HIS A 136 -4.44 6.12 -6.63
N GLY A 137 -4.45 7.27 -5.91
CA GLY A 137 -3.23 8.01 -5.58
C GLY A 137 -2.39 7.33 -4.51
N ASN A 138 -1.09 7.55 -4.54
CA ASN A 138 -0.10 6.98 -3.63
C ASN A 138 0.90 8.00 -3.10
N GLY A 139 1.64 7.65 -2.04
CA GLY A 139 2.77 8.42 -1.53
C GLY A 139 2.43 9.85 -1.07
N GLY A 140 1.18 10.14 -0.77
CA GLY A 140 0.72 11.47 -0.36
C GLY A 140 0.57 12.47 -1.51
N LYS A 141 0.69 12.03 -2.77
CA LYS A 141 0.53 12.91 -3.95
C LYS A 141 -0.94 13.29 -4.14
N ALA A 142 -1.17 14.53 -4.58
CA ALA A 142 -2.49 15.06 -4.87
C ALA A 142 -3.49 14.97 -3.69
N ILE A 143 -3.01 15.11 -2.47
CA ILE A 143 -3.84 15.26 -1.28
C ILE A 143 -3.98 16.76 -1.00
N PHE A 144 -5.22 17.27 -1.06
CA PHE A 144 -5.52 18.68 -0.86
C PHE A 144 -6.40 18.88 0.36
N ARG A 145 -5.96 19.76 1.24
CA ARG A 145 -6.81 20.30 2.30
C ARG A 145 -7.61 21.47 1.74
N VAL A 146 -8.93 21.40 1.84
CA VAL A 146 -9.86 22.45 1.41
C VAL A 146 -10.52 23.02 2.67
N PRO A 147 -10.30 24.33 2.98
CA PRO A 147 -10.97 24.99 4.10
C PRO A 147 -12.49 24.94 3.95
N ALA A 148 -13.22 25.09 5.06
CA ALA A 148 -14.69 25.14 5.05
C ALA A 148 -15.22 26.34 4.25
N GLU A 149 -14.47 27.44 4.27
CA GLU A 149 -14.73 28.66 3.52
C GLU A 149 -13.62 28.86 2.49
N GLY A 150 -13.97 28.94 1.21
CA GLY A 150 -12.97 29.13 0.16
C GLY A 150 -13.54 28.93 -1.23
N ASP A 151 -13.06 29.73 -2.18
CA ASP A 151 -13.62 29.86 -3.52
C ASP A 151 -13.05 28.86 -4.53
N ASN A 152 -12.01 28.11 -4.16
CA ASN A 152 -11.24 27.30 -5.14
C ASN A 152 -11.74 25.87 -5.33
N LEU A 153 -12.81 25.44 -4.64
CA LEU A 153 -13.28 24.05 -4.71
C LEU A 153 -13.71 23.68 -6.14
N GLY A 154 -14.39 24.59 -6.86
CA GLY A 154 -14.79 24.36 -8.24
C GLY A 154 -13.58 24.07 -9.14
N ALA A 155 -12.59 24.96 -9.13
CA ALA A 155 -11.36 24.81 -9.92
C ALA A 155 -10.57 23.56 -9.54
N LEU A 156 -10.52 23.21 -8.25
CA LEU A 156 -9.89 21.98 -7.79
C LEU A 156 -10.58 20.75 -8.37
N PHE A 157 -11.92 20.71 -8.37
CA PHE A 157 -12.68 19.59 -8.92
C PHE A 157 -12.62 19.52 -10.45
N GLU A 158 -12.53 20.64 -11.15
CA GLU A 158 -12.24 20.66 -12.59
C GLU A 158 -10.88 20.01 -12.89
N LEU A 159 -9.83 20.39 -12.14
CA LEU A 159 -8.51 19.79 -12.26
C LEU A 159 -8.53 18.30 -11.96
N PHE A 160 -9.16 17.90 -10.86
CA PHE A 160 -9.26 16.51 -10.45
C PHE A 160 -10.02 15.68 -11.48
N ASN A 161 -11.18 16.16 -11.92
CA ASN A 161 -12.03 15.47 -12.89
C ASN A 161 -11.38 15.37 -14.29
N THR A 162 -10.45 16.25 -14.62
CA THR A 162 -9.67 16.20 -15.87
C THR A 162 -8.50 15.22 -15.73
N THR A 163 -7.88 15.14 -14.55
CA THR A 163 -6.68 14.34 -14.33
C THR A 163 -7.00 12.88 -14.05
N TRP A 164 -8.08 12.62 -13.31
CA TRP A 164 -8.51 11.26 -12.91
C TRP A 164 -9.94 11.00 -13.34
N PRO A 165 -10.19 9.90 -14.10
CA PRO A 165 -11.54 9.52 -14.52
C PRO A 165 -12.40 8.97 -13.37
N GLU A 166 -11.77 8.49 -12.28
CA GLU A 166 -12.45 7.91 -11.12
C GLU A 166 -13.01 9.00 -10.18
N PRO A 167 -14.02 8.67 -9.37
CA PRO A 167 -14.42 9.52 -8.26
C PRO A 167 -13.29 9.76 -7.26
N HIS A 168 -13.41 10.82 -6.46
CA HIS A 168 -12.42 11.23 -5.47
C HIS A 168 -12.93 10.95 -4.07
N MET A 169 -12.04 10.58 -3.16
CA MET A 169 -12.36 10.42 -1.75
C MET A 169 -12.25 11.77 -1.04
N VAL A 170 -13.31 12.09 -0.29
CA VAL A 170 -13.41 13.30 0.52
C VAL A 170 -13.68 12.91 1.97
N GLN A 171 -12.87 13.42 2.90
CA GLN A 171 -12.99 13.15 4.33
C GLN A 171 -12.81 14.45 5.11
N PRO A 172 -13.34 14.59 6.33
CA PRO A 172 -13.00 15.72 7.19
C PRO A 172 -11.49 15.83 7.37
N PHE A 173 -10.98 17.05 7.44
CA PHE A 173 -9.61 17.26 7.88
C PHE A 173 -9.48 16.83 9.34
N LEU A 174 -8.61 15.89 9.62
CA LEU A 174 -8.37 15.34 10.95
C LEU A 174 -7.21 16.10 11.62
N PRO A 175 -7.45 16.99 12.59
CA PRO A 175 -6.37 17.71 13.27
C PRO A 175 -5.38 16.77 13.98
N GLY A 176 -5.82 15.57 14.31
CA GLY A 176 -4.99 14.51 14.91
C GLY A 176 -3.78 14.13 14.07
N VAL A 177 -3.74 14.43 12.76
CA VAL A 177 -2.58 14.20 11.88
C VAL A 177 -1.33 14.93 12.39
N ALA A 178 -1.47 16.06 13.09
CA ALA A 178 -0.36 16.77 13.71
C ALA A 178 0.36 15.93 14.78
N LYS A 179 -0.34 14.96 15.40
CA LYS A 179 0.22 13.99 16.34
C LYS A 179 0.84 12.79 15.66
N GLY A 180 0.61 12.64 14.36
CA GLY A 180 1.12 11.61 13.50
C GLY A 180 0.03 10.78 12.83
N ASP A 181 0.50 10.02 11.86
CA ASP A 181 -0.21 9.04 11.07
C ASP A 181 0.56 7.74 11.19
N LYS A 182 0.01 6.75 11.89
CA LYS A 182 0.71 5.49 12.12
C LYS A 182 0.61 4.60 10.89
N ARG A 183 1.77 4.12 10.44
CA ARG A 183 1.88 2.97 9.56
C ARG A 183 2.02 1.74 10.44
N ILE A 184 1.00 0.86 10.41
CA ILE A 184 1.01 -0.45 11.05
C ILE A 184 1.17 -1.50 9.96
N VAL A 185 2.13 -2.40 10.11
CA VAL A 185 2.34 -3.50 9.19
C VAL A 185 1.76 -4.78 9.78
N LEU A 186 0.92 -5.44 8.98
CA LEU A 186 0.40 -6.77 9.28
C LEU A 186 1.06 -7.79 8.34
N VAL A 187 1.45 -8.92 8.92
CA VAL A 187 1.96 -10.09 8.21
C VAL A 187 1.06 -11.27 8.53
N ASP A 188 0.49 -11.89 7.51
CA ASP A 188 -0.47 -12.99 7.65
C ASP A 188 -1.64 -12.69 8.61
N GLY A 189 -2.08 -11.42 8.63
CA GLY A 189 -3.15 -10.92 9.48
C GLY A 189 -2.73 -10.49 10.88
N GLU A 190 -1.49 -10.72 11.29
CA GLU A 190 -0.96 -10.39 12.62
C GLU A 190 -0.09 -9.14 12.58
N VAL A 191 -0.12 -8.35 13.65
CA VAL A 191 0.72 -7.13 13.75
C VAL A 191 2.20 -7.51 13.77
N ALA A 192 2.95 -7.04 12.79
CA ALA A 192 4.40 -7.21 12.72
C ALA A 192 5.16 -6.07 13.40
N GLY A 193 4.62 -4.86 13.34
CA GLY A 193 5.18 -3.68 13.97
C GLY A 193 4.55 -2.38 13.45
N ALA A 194 4.94 -1.25 14.02
CA ALA A 194 4.41 0.06 13.67
C ALA A 194 5.43 1.18 13.81
N ILE A 195 5.22 2.25 13.04
CA ILE A 195 5.90 3.55 13.21
C ILE A 195 4.85 4.66 13.20
N ASN A 196 5.11 5.73 13.94
CA ASN A 196 4.39 6.97 13.80
C ASN A 196 5.11 7.85 12.76
N ARG A 197 4.37 8.39 11.80
CA ARG A 197 4.92 9.30 10.78
C ARG A 197 4.44 10.70 11.10
N ARG A 198 5.36 11.64 11.28
CA ARG A 198 5.03 13.04 11.54
C ARG A 198 5.19 13.87 10.29
N PRO A 199 4.24 14.80 10.03
CA PRO A 199 4.40 15.79 8.98
C PRO A 199 5.69 16.61 9.15
N GLY A 200 6.31 17.00 8.04
CA GLY A 200 7.38 17.99 8.03
C GLY A 200 6.86 19.39 8.37
N GLU A 201 7.77 20.31 8.61
CA GLU A 201 7.42 21.71 8.90
C GLU A 201 6.65 22.34 7.74
N GLY A 202 5.51 22.97 8.04
CA GLY A 202 4.63 23.58 7.02
C GLY A 202 3.80 22.60 6.20
N GLU A 203 3.92 21.30 6.45
CA GLU A 203 3.18 20.25 5.74
C GLU A 203 2.14 19.60 6.67
N PHE A 204 1.05 19.11 6.11
CA PHE A 204 0.06 18.32 6.86
C PHE A 204 0.10 16.82 6.47
N ARG A 205 0.78 16.47 5.39
CA ARG A 205 0.98 15.07 4.96
C ARG A 205 2.16 14.48 5.71
N SER A 206 1.97 13.30 6.25
CA SER A 206 2.96 12.58 7.07
C SER A 206 3.76 11.52 6.30
N ASN A 207 3.45 11.33 5.02
CA ASN A 207 4.13 10.32 4.20
C ASN A 207 5.65 10.59 4.12
N LEU A 208 6.48 9.56 4.34
CA LEU A 208 7.94 9.66 4.28
C LEU A 208 8.44 10.18 2.93
N ALA A 209 7.73 9.82 1.85
CA ALA A 209 8.05 10.26 0.48
C ALA A 209 7.91 11.78 0.25
N VAL A 210 7.20 12.49 1.11
CA VAL A 210 7.00 13.95 1.02
C VAL A 210 7.65 14.70 2.19
N GLY A 211 8.66 14.10 2.83
CA GLY A 211 9.44 14.74 3.88
C GLY A 211 8.96 14.49 5.30
N GLY A 212 8.01 13.59 5.50
CA GLY A 212 7.63 13.14 6.84
C GLY A 212 8.79 12.42 7.54
N SER A 213 8.78 12.41 8.86
CA SER A 213 9.73 11.68 9.71
C SER A 213 9.06 10.49 10.38
N ALA A 214 9.85 9.43 10.64
CA ALA A 214 9.40 8.26 11.38
C ALA A 214 9.90 8.30 12.81
N GLU A 215 9.06 7.91 13.76
CA GLU A 215 9.40 7.75 15.18
C GLU A 215 8.84 6.46 15.75
N ALA A 216 9.42 6.00 16.87
CA ALA A 216 8.92 4.87 17.62
C ALA A 216 7.48 5.13 18.12
N THR A 217 6.67 4.09 18.17
CA THR A 217 5.30 4.19 18.68
C THR A 217 4.80 2.88 19.24
N GLU A 218 3.86 2.96 20.17
CA GLU A 218 3.04 1.83 20.62
C GLU A 218 1.63 1.94 20.04
N LEU A 219 0.95 0.82 19.86
CA LEU A 219 -0.43 0.82 19.41
C LEU A 219 -1.38 1.13 20.57
N THR A 220 -2.36 1.97 20.29
CA THR A 220 -3.50 2.20 21.18
C THR A 220 -4.44 1.00 21.19
N GLN A 221 -5.33 0.93 22.18
CA GLN A 221 -6.39 -0.09 22.24
C GLN A 221 -7.22 -0.07 20.94
N ARG A 222 -7.57 1.12 20.45
CA ARG A 222 -8.35 1.29 19.22
C ARG A 222 -7.63 0.75 17.98
N GLU A 223 -6.31 0.96 17.87
CA GLU A 223 -5.50 0.43 16.77
C GLU A 223 -5.39 -1.10 16.83
N TRP A 224 -5.30 -1.69 18.01
CA TRP A 224 -5.39 -3.13 18.19
C TRP A 224 -6.74 -3.69 17.75
N GLU A 225 -7.86 -3.02 18.07
CA GLU A 225 -9.20 -3.39 17.62
C GLU A 225 -9.31 -3.35 16.08
N ILE A 226 -8.78 -2.32 15.45
CA ILE A 226 -8.71 -2.20 13.99
C ILE A 226 -7.95 -3.39 13.40
N CYS A 227 -6.75 -3.68 13.89
CA CYS A 227 -5.94 -4.79 13.40
C CYS A 227 -6.64 -6.14 13.58
N ALA A 228 -7.22 -6.39 14.75
CA ALA A 228 -7.94 -7.63 15.06
C ALA A 228 -9.17 -7.85 14.17
N ALA A 229 -9.89 -6.77 13.83
CA ALA A 229 -11.06 -6.85 12.95
C ALA A 229 -10.68 -7.16 11.49
N MET A 230 -9.48 -6.74 11.07
CA MET A 230 -9.03 -6.88 9.67
C MET A 230 -8.23 -8.18 9.44
N GLY A 231 -7.43 -8.59 10.41
CA GLY A 231 -6.47 -9.70 10.29
C GLY A 231 -7.04 -10.97 9.65
N PRO A 232 -8.16 -11.53 10.16
CA PRO A 232 -8.75 -12.75 9.61
C PRO A 232 -9.14 -12.62 8.12
N ARG A 233 -9.67 -11.46 7.72
CA ARG A 233 -10.07 -11.23 6.33
C ARG A 233 -8.86 -11.07 5.41
N LEU A 234 -7.82 -10.35 5.84
CA LEU A 234 -6.57 -10.23 5.08
C LEU A 234 -5.91 -11.58 4.85
N LYS A 235 -5.85 -12.42 5.90
CA LYS A 235 -5.34 -13.78 5.81
C LYS A 235 -6.15 -14.64 4.83
N GLN A 236 -7.48 -14.61 4.92
CA GLN A 236 -8.38 -15.33 4.02
C GLN A 236 -8.16 -14.93 2.55
N LEU A 237 -7.86 -13.66 2.30
CA LEU A 237 -7.61 -13.11 0.97
C LEU A 237 -6.18 -13.40 0.46
N GLY A 238 -5.32 -14.05 1.23
CA GLY A 238 -3.91 -14.25 0.84
C GLY A 238 -3.12 -12.94 0.76
N LEU A 239 -3.57 -11.91 1.45
CA LEU A 239 -2.88 -10.63 1.59
C LEU A 239 -1.89 -10.73 2.75
N ILE A 240 -0.75 -11.38 2.49
CA ILE A 240 0.25 -11.73 3.51
C ILE A 240 0.96 -10.50 4.06
N PHE A 241 1.28 -9.52 3.22
CA PHE A 241 2.01 -8.33 3.60
C PHE A 241 1.16 -7.08 3.32
N VAL A 242 0.66 -6.46 4.39
CA VAL A 242 -0.26 -5.32 4.34
C VAL A 242 0.21 -4.20 5.25
N GLY A 243 0.10 -2.96 4.78
CA GLY A 243 0.27 -1.77 5.61
C GLY A 243 -1.07 -1.07 5.79
N ILE A 244 -1.42 -0.69 7.01
CA ILE A 244 -2.58 0.16 7.27
C ILE A 244 -2.16 1.50 7.83
N ASP A 245 -2.94 2.53 7.54
CA ASP A 245 -2.68 3.89 7.99
C ASP A 245 -3.78 4.36 8.95
N VAL A 246 -3.38 4.78 10.16
CA VAL A 246 -4.30 5.22 11.22
C VAL A 246 -3.90 6.61 11.71
N ILE A 247 -4.77 7.59 11.54
CA ILE A 247 -4.55 8.97 11.96
C ILE A 247 -5.05 9.20 13.38
N GLY A 248 -4.19 9.83 14.20
CA GLY A 248 -4.53 10.25 15.56
C GLY A 248 -4.79 9.11 16.54
N GLY A 249 -4.43 7.88 16.18
CA GLY A 249 -4.70 6.69 17.00
C GLY A 249 -6.15 6.23 16.97
N GLU A 250 -6.97 6.72 16.04
CA GLU A 250 -8.43 6.54 16.02
C GLU A 250 -8.97 6.15 14.63
N TRP A 251 -8.51 6.80 13.56
CA TRP A 251 -9.15 6.74 12.25
C TRP A 251 -8.34 5.97 11.24
N LEU A 252 -8.87 4.83 10.79
CA LEU A 252 -8.36 4.06 9.66
C LEU A 252 -8.60 4.84 8.36
N THR A 253 -7.56 5.07 7.57
CA THR A 253 -7.64 5.89 6.35
C THR A 253 -7.24 5.17 5.08
N GLU A 254 -6.37 4.16 5.16
CA GLU A 254 -5.88 3.38 4.00
C GLU A 254 -5.50 1.95 4.40
N ILE A 255 -5.65 1.01 3.45
CA ILE A 255 -5.20 -0.38 3.54
C ILE A 255 -4.29 -0.64 2.34
N ASN A 256 -2.99 -0.64 2.55
CA ASN A 256 -1.98 -0.73 1.50
C ASN A 256 -1.61 -2.20 1.25
N VAL A 257 -2.10 -2.78 0.15
CA VAL A 257 -1.91 -4.19 -0.21
C VAL A 257 -0.94 -4.42 -1.37
N THR A 258 -0.58 -3.37 -2.10
CA THR A 258 0.29 -3.42 -3.27
C THR A 258 1.76 -3.56 -2.87
N SER A 259 2.39 -2.46 -2.47
CA SER A 259 3.80 -2.41 -2.08
C SER A 259 4.01 -1.61 -0.80
N PRO A 260 3.44 -2.07 0.35
CA PRO A 260 3.59 -1.32 1.59
C PRO A 260 5.07 -1.15 1.95
N THR A 261 5.40 0.05 2.43
CA THR A 261 6.75 0.46 2.84
C THR A 261 6.79 0.72 4.34
N GLY A 262 8.01 1.00 4.86
CA GLY A 262 8.21 1.37 6.25
C GLY A 262 8.83 0.28 7.12
N ILE A 263 8.97 -0.97 6.63
CA ILE A 263 9.51 -2.08 7.41
C ILE A 263 10.92 -1.82 7.95
N VAL A 264 11.78 -1.12 7.19
CA VAL A 264 13.14 -0.79 7.64
C VAL A 264 13.10 0.12 8.87
N ALA A 265 12.23 1.12 8.88
CA ALA A 265 12.04 1.99 10.03
C ALA A 265 11.36 1.25 11.19
N ILE A 266 10.37 0.40 10.91
CA ILE A 266 9.70 -0.44 11.91
C ILE A 266 10.73 -1.31 12.62
N ASP A 267 11.53 -2.07 11.89
CA ASP A 267 12.55 -2.96 12.47
C ASP A 267 13.56 -2.18 13.30
N LYS A 268 13.98 -1.01 12.81
CA LYS A 268 14.91 -0.13 13.54
C LYS A 268 14.36 0.35 14.89
N PHE A 269 13.08 0.75 14.92
CA PHE A 269 12.47 1.32 16.13
C PHE A 269 11.88 0.26 17.07
N ASN A 270 11.37 -0.85 16.53
CA ASN A 270 10.71 -1.89 17.33
C ASN A 270 11.67 -3.06 17.69
N GLY A 271 12.87 -3.12 17.11
CA GLY A 271 13.78 -4.26 17.28
C GLY A 271 13.22 -5.56 16.70
N THR A 272 12.38 -5.47 15.66
CA THR A 272 11.71 -6.60 15.03
C THR A 272 12.46 -7.07 13.77
N ASP A 273 12.09 -8.24 13.27
CA ASP A 273 12.52 -8.77 11.96
C ASP A 273 11.29 -8.99 11.09
N THR A 274 10.72 -7.89 10.57
CA THR A 274 9.55 -7.94 9.69
C THR A 274 9.78 -8.78 8.43
N PRO A 275 10.93 -8.68 7.72
CA PRO A 275 11.23 -9.58 6.60
C PRO A 275 11.25 -11.06 7.02
N GLY A 276 11.79 -11.39 8.20
CA GLY A 276 11.74 -12.75 8.74
C GLY A 276 10.32 -13.26 8.89
N LYS A 277 9.43 -12.48 9.50
CA LYS A 277 7.99 -12.83 9.64
C LYS A 277 7.31 -13.03 8.29
N ILE A 278 7.60 -12.18 7.29
CA ILE A 278 7.04 -12.33 5.92
C ILE A 278 7.49 -13.67 5.34
N TRP A 279 8.78 -14.01 5.46
CA TRP A 279 9.30 -15.28 4.96
C TRP A 279 8.76 -16.49 5.72
N ASP A 280 8.56 -16.41 7.05
CA ASP A 280 7.91 -17.47 7.82
C ASP A 280 6.48 -17.75 7.31
N ALA A 281 5.73 -16.67 7.00
CA ALA A 281 4.39 -16.80 6.45
C ALA A 281 4.37 -17.35 5.01
N ILE A 282 5.38 -17.05 4.21
CA ILE A 282 5.58 -17.61 2.86
C ILE A 282 5.92 -19.09 2.95
N GLU A 283 6.94 -19.46 3.72
CA GLU A 283 7.41 -20.83 3.89
C GLU A 283 6.32 -21.78 4.43
N ALA A 284 5.42 -21.26 5.27
CA ALA A 284 4.26 -22.02 5.74
C ALA A 284 3.23 -22.37 4.65
N ARG A 285 3.41 -21.85 3.43
CA ARG A 285 2.52 -22.04 2.26
C ARG A 285 3.19 -22.77 1.10
N LEU A 286 4.49 -23.01 1.17
CA LEU A 286 5.26 -23.83 0.24
C LEU A 286 5.19 -25.32 0.66
#